data_2adcd36901ca5aa5ad6450da31a5c192
#
_entry.id   2adcd36901ca5aa5ad6450da31a5c192
#
_cell.length_a   1.000
_cell.length_b   1.000
_cell.length_c   1.000
_cell.angle_alpha   90.00
_cell.angle_beta   90.00
_cell.angle_gamma   90.00
#
_symmetry.space_group_name_H-M   'P 1'
#
loop_
_entity.id
_entity.type
_entity.pdbx_description
1 polymer ?
#
loop_
_entity_poly.entity_id
_entity_poly.type
_entity_poly.pdbx_seq_one_letter_code
_entity_poly.pdbx_strand_id
1 'polypeptide(L)'
;MTLTITAQTISITSIEQLNELSGENVKLCMQCATCTGMCPMTAEMDLSPRMVMHLAQFGMLDRLGDSNTCWKCASCHACTVKCPRGIDIAKVMEALRQHVLRTNKNYIEPSALPAERIAELPQIALVAAFRKLTS
;
A
#
# COMPACT_ATOMS: atom_id res chain seq x y z
N MET A 1 -3.31 -2.37 20.03
CA MET A 1 -4.22 -3.19 19.21
C MET A 1 -3.65 -4.59 19.13
N THR A 2 -4.31 -5.58 19.75
CA THR A 2 -3.80 -6.96 19.81
C THR A 2 -4.17 -7.67 18.51
N LEU A 3 -3.19 -8.17 17.78
CA LEU A 3 -3.37 -8.89 16.52
C LEU A 3 -3.50 -10.38 16.87
N THR A 4 -4.70 -10.94 16.71
CA THR A 4 -4.91 -12.39 16.88
C THR A 4 -4.75 -13.05 15.50
N ILE A 5 -3.67 -13.81 15.31
CA ILE A 5 -3.41 -14.55 14.08
C ILE A 5 -3.95 -15.96 14.26
N THR A 6 -4.96 -16.32 13.50
CA THR A 6 -5.51 -17.69 13.42
C THR A 6 -5.16 -18.31 12.09
N ALA A 7 -5.20 -19.62 11.96
CA ALA A 7 -4.95 -20.29 10.68
C ALA A 7 -5.91 -19.81 9.56
N GLN A 8 -7.09 -19.30 9.93
CA GLN A 8 -8.08 -18.75 9.01
C GLN A 8 -7.72 -17.33 8.52
N THR A 9 -6.81 -16.65 9.22
CA THR A 9 -6.37 -15.27 8.88
C THR A 9 -5.25 -15.25 7.83
N ILE A 10 -4.65 -16.42 7.57
CA ILE A 10 -3.54 -16.55 6.61
C ILE A 10 -4.12 -16.90 5.24
N SER A 11 -3.94 -16.02 4.28
CA SER A 11 -4.35 -16.25 2.89
C SER A 11 -3.14 -16.50 2.00
N ILE A 12 -2.92 -17.74 1.62
CA ILE A 12 -1.82 -18.12 0.72
C ILE A 12 -2.03 -17.50 -0.65
N THR A 13 -3.26 -17.51 -1.16
CA THR A 13 -3.62 -16.93 -2.45
C THR A 13 -3.28 -15.43 -2.51
N SER A 14 -3.56 -14.69 -1.42
CA SER A 14 -3.23 -13.26 -1.33
C SER A 14 -1.71 -13.02 -1.33
N ILE A 15 -0.94 -13.90 -0.70
CA ILE A 15 0.53 -13.81 -0.72
C ILE A 15 1.06 -14.04 -2.14
N GLU A 16 0.53 -15.03 -2.84
CA GLU A 16 0.92 -15.34 -4.22
C GLU A 16 0.57 -14.20 -5.17
N GLN A 17 -0.62 -13.63 -5.06
CA GLN A 17 -1.03 -12.44 -5.82
C GLN A 17 -0.10 -11.24 -5.58
N LEU A 18 0.26 -10.99 -4.32
CA LEU A 18 1.19 -9.89 -3.99
C LEU A 18 2.58 -10.15 -4.56
N ASN A 19 3.08 -11.38 -4.47
CA ASN A 19 4.37 -11.76 -5.04
C ASN A 19 4.38 -11.63 -6.56
N GLU A 20 3.31 -12.04 -7.24
CA GLU A 20 3.17 -11.91 -8.69
C GLU A 20 3.13 -10.44 -9.11
N LEU A 21 2.34 -9.61 -8.43
CA LEU A 21 2.22 -8.17 -8.73
C LEU A 21 3.51 -7.39 -8.47
N SER A 22 4.21 -7.72 -7.39
CA SER A 22 5.45 -7.03 -7.01
C SER A 22 6.70 -7.58 -7.69
N GLY A 23 6.67 -8.83 -8.14
CA GLY A 23 7.85 -9.57 -8.58
C GLY A 23 8.80 -9.93 -7.42
N GLU A 24 8.35 -9.78 -6.17
CA GLU A 24 9.16 -9.96 -4.97
C GLU A 24 8.62 -11.10 -4.09
N ASN A 25 9.50 -11.81 -3.40
CA ASN A 25 9.07 -12.81 -2.43
C ASN A 25 9.04 -12.24 -1.01
N VAL A 26 7.86 -11.86 -0.55
CA VAL A 26 7.68 -11.24 0.78
C VAL A 26 8.05 -12.19 1.93
N LYS A 27 8.03 -13.52 1.71
CA LYS A 27 8.37 -14.52 2.73
C LYS A 27 9.86 -14.49 3.11
N LEU A 28 10.72 -13.94 2.26
CA LEU A 28 12.15 -13.79 2.55
C LEU A 28 12.44 -12.72 3.62
N CYS A 29 11.46 -11.89 3.97
CA CYS A 29 11.65 -10.82 4.94
C CYS A 29 11.91 -11.38 6.34
N MET A 30 13.07 -11.02 6.91
CA MET A 30 13.49 -11.45 8.26
C MET A 30 13.05 -10.48 9.36
N GLN A 31 12.21 -9.50 9.06
CA GLN A 31 11.63 -8.54 10.02
C GLN A 31 12.67 -7.69 10.79
N CYS A 32 13.80 -7.37 10.18
CA CYS A 32 14.91 -6.63 10.83
C CYS A 32 14.65 -5.15 11.09
N ALA A 33 13.54 -4.60 10.58
CA ALA A 33 13.13 -3.19 10.73
C ALA A 33 14.02 -2.14 10.04
N THR A 34 15.06 -2.51 9.31
CA THR A 34 15.93 -1.55 8.58
C THR A 34 15.11 -0.66 7.65
N CYS A 35 14.11 -1.21 6.96
CA CYS A 35 13.21 -0.45 6.08
C CYS A 35 12.42 0.64 6.81
N THR A 36 12.01 0.40 8.06
CA THR A 36 11.31 1.39 8.89
C THR A 36 12.27 2.49 9.34
N GLY A 37 13.47 2.13 9.80
CA GLY A 37 14.46 3.08 10.26
C GLY A 37 15.00 4.01 9.16
N MET A 38 14.95 3.56 7.90
CA MET A 38 15.42 4.35 6.75
C MET A 38 14.32 5.12 6.03
N CYS A 39 13.05 4.90 6.37
CA CYS A 39 11.94 5.51 5.67
C CYS A 39 11.70 6.96 6.13
N PRO A 40 11.83 7.97 5.23
CA PRO A 40 11.61 9.36 5.60
C PRO A 40 10.13 9.66 5.90
N MET A 41 9.22 8.80 5.42
CA MET A 41 7.77 9.00 5.56
C MET A 41 7.16 8.20 6.72
N THR A 42 7.96 7.50 7.52
CA THR A 42 7.44 6.61 8.58
C THR A 42 6.51 7.32 9.57
N ALA A 43 6.77 8.58 9.89
CA ALA A 43 5.95 9.35 10.83
C ALA A 43 4.52 9.62 10.32
N GLU A 44 4.34 9.65 9.00
CA GLU A 44 3.06 9.92 8.35
C GLU A 44 2.27 8.64 8.00
N MET A 45 2.86 7.48 8.26
CA MET A 45 2.30 6.18 7.93
C MET A 45 1.55 5.57 9.11
N ASP A 46 0.36 5.03 8.88
CA ASP A 46 -0.41 4.25 9.89
C ASP A 46 0.31 2.97 10.28
N LEU A 47 0.91 2.32 9.29
CA LEU A 47 1.68 1.10 9.45
C LEU A 47 3.12 1.36 9.02
N SER A 48 4.09 1.04 9.87
CA SER A 48 5.48 1.14 9.47
C SER A 48 5.81 0.17 8.31
N PRO A 49 6.82 0.45 7.46
CA PRO A 49 7.23 -0.45 6.38
C PRO A 49 7.49 -1.89 6.84
N ARG A 50 8.07 -2.08 8.03
CA ARG A 50 8.24 -3.41 8.63
C ARG A 50 6.90 -4.08 8.89
N MET A 51 5.91 -3.34 9.44
CA MET A 51 4.59 -3.89 9.73
C MET A 51 3.87 -4.27 8.44
N VAL A 52 4.01 -3.48 7.38
CA VAL A 52 3.49 -3.84 6.06
C VAL A 52 4.06 -5.18 5.59
N MET A 53 5.38 -5.36 5.66
CA MET A 53 6.02 -6.63 5.29
C MET A 53 5.57 -7.79 6.17
N HIS A 54 5.30 -7.54 7.45
CA HIS A 54 4.79 -8.56 8.38
C HIS A 54 3.38 -9.01 7.98
N LEU A 55 2.47 -8.08 7.77
CA LEU A 55 1.10 -8.38 7.35
C LEU A 55 1.06 -9.03 5.96
N ALA A 56 1.94 -8.59 5.05
CA ALA A 56 2.08 -9.19 3.72
C ALA A 56 2.50 -10.66 3.78
N GLN A 57 3.36 -11.04 4.73
CA GLN A 57 3.76 -12.45 4.94
C GLN A 57 2.59 -13.34 5.36
N PHE A 58 1.55 -12.77 5.97
CA PHE A 58 0.32 -13.47 6.33
C PHE A 58 -0.80 -13.32 5.29
N GLY A 59 -0.58 -12.57 4.23
CA GLY A 59 -1.57 -12.35 3.17
C GLY A 59 -2.77 -11.49 3.60
N MET A 60 -2.58 -10.62 4.61
CA MET A 60 -3.62 -9.74 5.16
C MET A 60 -3.78 -8.47 4.30
N LEU A 61 -4.07 -8.66 2.99
CA LEU A 61 -4.12 -7.57 2.01
C LEU A 61 -5.25 -6.56 2.29
N ASP A 62 -6.38 -7.00 2.82
CA ASP A 62 -7.50 -6.10 3.16
C ASP A 62 -7.06 -5.05 4.18
N ARG A 63 -6.36 -5.47 5.24
CA ARG A 63 -5.83 -4.55 6.24
C ARG A 63 -4.76 -3.61 5.70
N LEU A 64 -3.95 -4.09 4.77
CA LEU A 64 -2.95 -3.27 4.09
C LEU A 64 -3.61 -2.26 3.15
N GLY A 65 -4.69 -2.65 2.48
CA GLY A 65 -5.48 -1.80 1.61
C GLY A 65 -6.20 -0.66 2.34
N ASP A 66 -6.65 -0.93 3.57
CA ASP A 66 -7.32 0.07 4.41
C ASP A 66 -6.35 1.09 5.05
N SER A 67 -5.04 0.81 5.00
CA SER A 67 -4.02 1.72 5.56
C SER A 67 -3.61 2.80 4.56
N ASN A 68 -3.17 3.96 5.09
CA ASN A 68 -2.62 5.03 4.26
C ASN A 68 -1.19 4.76 3.79
N THR A 69 -0.53 3.74 4.31
CA THR A 69 0.92 3.53 4.20
C THR A 69 1.42 3.40 2.77
N CYS A 70 0.73 2.61 1.93
CA CYS A 70 1.13 2.48 0.53
C CYS A 70 0.99 3.81 -0.24
N TRP A 71 0.03 4.67 0.14
CA TRP A 71 -0.20 5.99 -0.47
C TRP A 71 0.81 7.04 0.00
N LYS A 72 1.27 6.95 1.25
CA LYS A 72 2.30 7.83 1.81
C LYS A 72 3.72 7.46 1.37
N CYS A 73 3.90 6.28 0.80
CA CYS A 73 5.20 5.86 0.30
C CYS A 73 5.64 6.73 -0.89
N ALA A 74 6.75 7.46 -0.71
CA ALA A 74 7.32 8.33 -1.75
C ALA A 74 8.13 7.56 -2.82
N SER A 75 8.16 6.23 -2.79
CA SER A 75 8.94 5.38 -3.71
C SER A 75 10.42 5.80 -3.84
N CYS A 76 11.01 6.26 -2.74
CA CYS A 76 12.41 6.75 -2.72
C CYS A 76 13.47 5.64 -2.74
N HIS A 77 13.07 4.36 -2.68
CA HIS A 77 13.91 3.16 -2.68
C HIS A 77 14.97 3.06 -1.56
N ALA A 78 15.00 3.95 -0.57
CA ALA A 78 15.96 3.88 0.55
C ALA A 78 15.85 2.53 1.30
N CYS A 79 14.63 2.04 1.50
CA CYS A 79 14.37 0.74 2.13
C CYS A 79 14.88 -0.44 1.28
N THR A 80 14.78 -0.36 -0.05
CA THR A 80 15.24 -1.37 -1.00
C THR A 80 16.76 -1.52 -0.95
N VAL A 81 17.48 -0.39 -1.05
CA VAL A 81 18.96 -0.37 -1.05
C VAL A 81 19.54 -0.93 0.25
N LYS A 82 18.85 -0.71 1.36
CA LYS A 82 19.33 -1.14 2.70
C LYS A 82 18.79 -2.49 3.14
N CYS A 83 17.95 -3.14 2.34
CA CYS A 83 17.39 -4.43 2.70
C CYS A 83 18.45 -5.53 2.67
N PRO A 84 18.77 -6.20 3.82
CA PRO A 84 19.79 -7.26 3.84
C PRO A 84 19.36 -8.54 3.09
N ARG A 85 18.06 -8.65 2.76
CA ARG A 85 17.50 -9.76 1.98
C ARG A 85 17.29 -9.42 0.52
N GLY A 86 17.64 -8.19 0.10
CA GLY A 86 17.50 -7.74 -1.28
C GLY A 86 16.06 -7.60 -1.77
N ILE A 87 15.09 -7.47 -0.86
CA ILE A 87 13.68 -7.29 -1.23
C ILE A 87 13.45 -5.84 -1.63
N ASP A 88 12.82 -5.62 -2.78
CA ASP A 88 12.37 -4.29 -3.19
C ASP A 88 11.01 -3.94 -2.55
N ILE A 89 11.08 -3.32 -1.37
CA ILE A 89 9.89 -2.95 -0.61
C ILE A 89 9.09 -1.87 -1.32
N ALA A 90 9.73 -1.03 -2.14
CA ALA A 90 9.02 -0.03 -2.94
C ALA A 90 8.10 -0.69 -3.97
N LYS A 91 8.53 -1.78 -4.61
CA LYS A 91 7.68 -2.59 -5.50
C LYS A 91 6.52 -3.26 -4.74
N VAL A 92 6.77 -3.73 -3.52
CA VAL A 92 5.70 -4.28 -2.68
C VAL A 92 4.65 -3.20 -2.36
N MET A 93 5.06 -1.97 -2.03
CA MET A 93 4.15 -0.85 -1.81
C MET A 93 3.35 -0.50 -3.08
N GLU A 94 3.99 -0.55 -4.24
CA GLU A 94 3.30 -0.33 -5.52
C GLU A 94 2.31 -1.45 -5.84
N ALA A 95 2.66 -2.69 -5.60
CA ALA A 95 1.75 -3.82 -5.76
C ALA A 95 0.51 -3.71 -4.86
N LEU A 96 0.67 -3.20 -3.63
CA LEU A 96 -0.45 -2.92 -2.75
C LEU A 96 -1.37 -1.83 -3.30
N ARG A 97 -0.82 -0.73 -3.86
CA ARG A 97 -1.63 0.30 -4.54
C ARG A 97 -2.42 -0.30 -5.70
N GLN A 98 -1.77 -1.11 -6.54
CA GLN A 98 -2.42 -1.78 -7.67
C GLN A 98 -3.53 -2.72 -7.19
N HIS A 99 -3.29 -3.48 -6.12
CA HIS A 99 -4.31 -4.36 -5.54
C HIS A 99 -5.55 -3.57 -5.12
N VAL A 100 -5.38 -2.47 -4.40
CA VAL A 100 -6.48 -1.60 -3.96
C VAL A 100 -7.20 -0.97 -5.16
N LEU A 101 -6.45 -0.44 -6.14
CA LEU A 101 -7.04 0.22 -7.31
C LEU A 101 -7.84 -0.76 -8.19
N ARG A 102 -7.41 -2.02 -8.29
CA ARG A 102 -8.12 -3.05 -9.06
C ARG A 102 -9.46 -3.46 -8.44
N THR A 103 -9.70 -3.16 -7.17
CA THR A 103 -11.02 -3.38 -6.55
C THR A 103 -12.08 -2.38 -7.01
N ASN A 104 -11.70 -1.37 -7.80
CA ASN A 104 -12.56 -0.28 -8.30
C ASN A 104 -13.30 0.50 -7.18
N LYS A 105 -12.78 0.48 -5.96
CA LYS A 105 -13.29 1.30 -4.87
C LYS A 105 -12.86 2.76 -5.08
N ASN A 106 -13.83 3.66 -5.20
CA ASN A 106 -13.58 5.09 -5.20
C ASN A 106 -13.61 5.61 -3.76
N TYR A 107 -12.52 6.25 -3.32
CA TYR A 107 -12.49 6.92 -2.00
C TYR A 107 -13.26 8.23 -2.00
N ILE A 108 -13.31 8.89 -3.14
CA ILE A 108 -14.00 10.18 -3.30
C ILE A 108 -14.81 10.09 -4.59
N GLU A 109 -16.12 10.37 -4.47
CA GLU A 109 -16.96 10.59 -5.62
C GLU A 109 -17.04 12.12 -5.88
N PRO A 110 -16.69 12.58 -7.09
CA PRO A 110 -16.71 14.00 -7.42
C PRO A 110 -18.07 14.66 -7.19
N SER A 111 -19.15 13.90 -7.39
CA SER A 111 -20.53 14.36 -7.16
C SER A 111 -20.87 14.60 -5.69
N ALA A 112 -20.13 13.98 -4.77
CA ALA A 112 -20.31 14.14 -3.32
C ALA A 112 -19.52 15.30 -2.72
N LEU A 113 -18.66 15.96 -3.52
CA LEU A 113 -17.85 17.07 -3.06
C LEU A 113 -18.68 18.36 -2.98
N PRO A 114 -18.53 19.16 -1.90
CA PRO A 114 -19.16 20.47 -1.81
C PRO A 114 -18.61 21.43 -2.87
N ALA A 115 -19.49 22.30 -3.42
CA ALA A 115 -19.14 23.21 -4.50
C ALA A 115 -17.95 24.13 -4.18
N GLU A 116 -17.80 24.53 -2.92
CA GLU A 116 -16.67 25.33 -2.43
C GLU A 116 -15.33 24.62 -2.63
N ARG A 117 -15.28 23.31 -2.30
CA ARG A 117 -14.09 22.49 -2.52
C ARG A 117 -13.78 22.27 -3.99
N ILE A 118 -14.82 22.09 -4.82
CA ILE A 118 -14.64 21.94 -6.27
C ILE A 118 -14.01 23.19 -6.87
N ALA A 119 -14.40 24.40 -6.41
CA ALA A 119 -13.83 25.66 -6.88
C ALA A 119 -12.35 25.85 -6.51
N GLU A 120 -11.89 25.25 -5.40
CA GLU A 120 -10.49 25.31 -4.94
C GLU A 120 -9.59 24.29 -5.65
N LEU A 121 -10.17 23.23 -6.21
CA LEU A 121 -9.39 22.15 -6.83
C LEU A 121 -8.91 22.55 -8.23
N PRO A 122 -7.66 22.17 -8.60
CA PRO A 122 -7.18 22.31 -9.97
C PRO A 122 -8.10 21.55 -10.94
N GLN A 123 -8.45 22.13 -12.08
CA GLN A 123 -9.28 21.48 -13.10
C GLN A 123 -8.78 20.10 -13.50
N ILE A 124 -7.46 19.93 -13.58
CA ILE A 124 -6.86 18.64 -13.96
C ILE A 124 -7.18 17.52 -12.96
N ALA A 125 -7.33 17.84 -11.68
CA ALA A 125 -7.72 16.85 -10.67
C ALA A 125 -9.14 16.34 -10.91
N LEU A 126 -10.07 17.23 -11.25
CA LEU A 126 -11.45 16.87 -11.59
C LEU A 126 -11.51 16.05 -12.87
N VAL A 127 -10.80 16.47 -13.93
CA VAL A 127 -10.75 15.74 -15.20
C VAL A 127 -10.17 14.34 -15.01
N ALA A 128 -9.10 14.20 -14.22
CA ALA A 128 -8.49 12.90 -13.91
C ALA A 128 -9.44 11.98 -13.15
N ALA A 129 -10.20 12.52 -12.19
CA ALA A 129 -11.21 11.78 -11.44
C ALA A 129 -12.36 11.30 -12.33
N PHE A 130 -12.88 12.18 -13.22
CA PHE A 130 -13.98 11.84 -14.13
C PHE A 130 -13.59 10.83 -15.20
N ARG A 131 -12.33 10.80 -15.66
CA ARG A 131 -11.84 9.78 -16.60
C ARG A 131 -12.01 8.35 -16.10
N LYS A 132 -11.97 8.15 -14.80
CA LYS A 132 -12.19 6.86 -14.16
C LYS A 132 -13.63 6.35 -14.34
N LEU A 133 -14.58 7.26 -14.51
CA LEU A 133 -16.02 6.96 -14.62
C LEU A 133 -16.48 6.77 -16.07
N THR A 134 -15.60 7.01 -17.04
CA THR A 134 -15.92 6.97 -18.49
C THR A 134 -15.28 5.81 -19.23
N SER A 135 -14.53 4.94 -18.52
CA SER A 135 -13.87 3.75 -19.11
C SER A 135 -14.66 2.48 -18.87
#